data_72eda753037ecec59352ac048715a874
#
_entry.id   72eda753037ecec59352ac048715a874
#
_cell.length_a   1.000
_cell.length_b   1.000
_cell.length_c   1.000
_cell.angle_alpha   90.00
_cell.angle_beta   90.00
_cell.angle_gamma   90.00
#
_symmetry.space_group_name_H-M   'P 1'
#
loop_
_entity.id
_entity.type
_entity.pdbx_description
1 polymer ?
#
loop_
_entity_poly.entity_id
_entity_poly.type
_entity_poly.pdbx_seq_one_letter_code
_entity_poly.pdbx_strand_id
1 'polypeptide(L)'
;MTMAERVAKSKAKAFFIDQNCHVQNIEVMKTRARPLGIEIIVGDPNSLNPSQVFGAIFQYPGTLGHVRDFTSHIERLHENKAIAVIAADPLSLTPLKDPGAMGADIAIGSTQRFGVPVGYGGPHAAYMATKDAYKRSMPGRLVGVSIDAQNKAAYRLSLQTREQHIRREKATSNVCTAQALLAVMASFYAVFHGPEGLKAIAQRIHRKTVRLAKGLESAGFKVEPDAFFDTITVEVGLMQKTVMDAAVREGINFRAVGKTKIGITLDERTQRKVTEAVWRAFG
;
A
#
# COMPACT_ATOMS: atom_id res chain seq x y z
N MET A 1 -2.56 -12.05 -3.78
CA MET A 1 -2.88 -12.94 -4.91
C MET A 1 -3.05 -14.40 -4.46
N THR A 2 -2.00 -15.15 -4.12
CA THR A 2 -2.09 -16.60 -3.79
C THR A 2 -3.02 -16.95 -2.61
N MET A 3 -3.13 -16.07 -1.60
CA MET A 3 -4.14 -16.25 -0.56
C MET A 3 -5.56 -16.04 -1.11
N ALA A 4 -5.75 -15.02 -1.93
CA ALA A 4 -7.05 -14.75 -2.56
C ALA A 4 -7.50 -15.95 -3.41
N GLU A 5 -6.62 -16.54 -4.23
CA GLU A 5 -6.90 -17.75 -5.01
C GLU A 5 -7.37 -18.92 -4.13
N ARG A 6 -6.73 -19.15 -2.98
CA ARG A 6 -7.08 -20.24 -2.06
C ARG A 6 -8.43 -20.08 -1.38
N VAL A 7 -8.85 -18.83 -1.11
CA VAL A 7 -10.07 -18.57 -0.34
C VAL A 7 -11.25 -18.16 -1.21
N ALA A 8 -11.00 -17.78 -2.47
CA ALA A 8 -12.04 -17.46 -3.43
C ALA A 8 -12.93 -18.66 -3.71
N LYS A 9 -14.21 -18.41 -3.86
CA LYS A 9 -15.18 -19.40 -4.34
C LYS A 9 -15.52 -19.24 -5.83
N SER A 10 -14.94 -18.23 -6.48
CA SER A 10 -14.99 -18.02 -7.91
C SER A 10 -14.20 -19.11 -8.63
N LYS A 11 -14.67 -19.55 -9.79
CA LYS A 11 -13.99 -20.52 -10.67
C LYS A 11 -13.08 -19.86 -11.71
N ALA A 12 -13.06 -18.53 -11.74
CA ALA A 12 -12.21 -17.76 -12.65
C ALA A 12 -10.72 -18.00 -12.34
N LYS A 13 -9.87 -17.86 -13.36
CA LYS A 13 -8.42 -18.11 -13.24
C LYS A 13 -7.58 -16.84 -13.29
N ALA A 14 -8.19 -15.70 -13.57
CA ALA A 14 -7.50 -14.44 -13.66
C ALA A 14 -7.54 -13.68 -12.33
N PHE A 15 -6.51 -12.84 -12.12
CA PHE A 15 -6.43 -11.89 -11.03
C PHE A 15 -6.29 -10.48 -11.57
N PHE A 16 -7.13 -9.56 -11.11
CA PHE A 16 -7.11 -8.16 -11.53
C PHE A 16 -6.18 -7.33 -10.66
N ILE A 17 -5.42 -6.45 -11.29
CA ILE A 17 -4.54 -5.49 -10.63
C ILE A 17 -4.93 -4.09 -11.10
N ASP A 18 -5.30 -3.22 -10.17
CA ASP A 18 -5.47 -1.80 -10.44
C ASP A 18 -4.19 -1.22 -11.06
N GLN A 19 -4.31 -0.57 -12.20
CA GLN A 19 -3.19 0.10 -12.90
C GLN A 19 -2.52 1.17 -12.03
N ASN A 20 -3.20 1.67 -10.98
CA ASN A 20 -2.66 2.60 -10.00
C ASN A 20 -1.91 1.92 -8.85
N CYS A 21 -1.73 0.59 -8.87
CA CYS A 21 -0.75 -0.07 -8.01
C CYS A 21 0.66 0.40 -8.35
N HIS A 22 1.55 0.39 -7.36
CA HIS A 22 2.95 0.69 -7.62
C HIS A 22 3.52 -0.30 -8.64
N VAL A 23 4.30 0.20 -9.60
CA VAL A 23 4.82 -0.60 -10.70
C VAL A 23 5.62 -1.82 -10.21
N GLN A 24 6.36 -1.68 -9.11
CA GLN A 24 7.09 -2.77 -8.48
C GLN A 24 6.15 -3.90 -8.02
N ASN A 25 5.00 -3.54 -7.44
CA ASN A 25 4.00 -4.52 -7.00
C ASN A 25 3.38 -5.25 -8.20
N ILE A 26 3.08 -4.53 -9.28
CA ILE A 26 2.55 -5.12 -10.52
C ILE A 26 3.54 -6.15 -11.07
N GLU A 27 4.81 -5.79 -11.20
CA GLU A 27 5.82 -6.67 -11.77
C GLU A 27 6.13 -7.88 -10.87
N VAL A 28 6.15 -7.70 -9.55
CA VAL A 28 6.27 -8.83 -8.60
C VAL A 28 5.08 -9.78 -8.72
N MET A 29 3.86 -9.25 -8.84
CA MET A 29 2.67 -10.09 -9.01
C MET A 29 2.70 -10.87 -10.32
N LYS A 30 3.08 -10.24 -11.44
CA LYS A 30 3.27 -10.92 -12.73
C LYS A 30 4.30 -12.06 -12.63
N THR A 31 5.45 -11.76 -12.00
CA THR A 31 6.51 -12.76 -11.80
C THR A 31 6.04 -13.94 -10.97
N ARG A 32 5.27 -13.69 -9.91
CA ARG A 32 4.72 -14.74 -9.03
C ARG A 32 3.55 -15.50 -9.65
N ALA A 33 2.79 -14.89 -10.54
CA ALA A 33 1.65 -15.50 -11.22
C ALA A 33 2.08 -16.52 -12.26
N ARG A 34 3.17 -16.23 -13.00
CA ARG A 34 3.65 -17.06 -14.13
C ARG A 34 3.82 -18.54 -13.78
N PRO A 35 4.58 -18.96 -12.74
CA PRO A 35 4.74 -20.38 -12.42
C PRO A 35 3.47 -21.04 -11.88
N LEU A 36 2.46 -20.27 -11.48
CA LEU A 36 1.18 -20.78 -11.00
C LEU A 36 0.10 -20.84 -12.10
N GLY A 37 0.43 -20.39 -13.32
CA GLY A 37 -0.53 -20.32 -14.41
C GLY A 37 -1.69 -19.33 -14.17
N ILE A 38 -1.49 -18.34 -13.30
CA ILE A 38 -2.49 -17.31 -13.03
C ILE A 38 -2.40 -16.22 -14.10
N GLU A 39 -3.51 -15.94 -14.77
CA GLU A 39 -3.63 -14.83 -15.69
C GLU A 39 -3.70 -13.50 -14.92
N ILE A 40 -2.92 -12.51 -15.34
CA ILE A 40 -2.92 -11.16 -14.74
C ILE A 40 -3.57 -10.18 -15.71
N ILE A 41 -4.61 -9.50 -15.22
CA ILE A 41 -5.28 -8.40 -15.93
C ILE A 41 -4.94 -7.11 -15.20
N VAL A 42 -4.23 -6.18 -15.87
CA VAL A 42 -3.93 -4.84 -15.33
C VAL A 42 -4.81 -3.83 -16.04
N GLY A 43 -5.55 -3.00 -15.28
CA GLY A 43 -6.47 -2.06 -15.88
C GLY A 43 -7.04 -1.03 -14.90
N ASP A 44 -7.92 -0.16 -15.43
CA ASP A 44 -8.69 0.77 -14.60
C ASP A 44 -9.75 -0.03 -13.81
N PRO A 45 -9.93 0.22 -12.51
CA PRO A 45 -10.96 -0.45 -11.69
C PRO A 45 -12.37 -0.40 -12.31
N ASN A 46 -12.71 0.65 -13.03
CA ASN A 46 -14.01 0.76 -13.70
C ASN A 46 -14.18 -0.22 -14.87
N SER A 47 -13.07 -0.69 -15.46
CA SER A 47 -13.09 -1.71 -16.52
C SER A 47 -13.12 -3.14 -16.00
N LEU A 48 -13.06 -3.33 -14.69
CA LEU A 48 -13.07 -4.65 -14.06
C LEU A 48 -14.36 -5.41 -14.39
N ASN A 49 -14.21 -6.59 -14.99
CA ASN A 49 -15.28 -7.58 -15.09
C ASN A 49 -15.14 -8.60 -13.94
N PRO A 50 -15.98 -8.52 -12.89
CA PRO A 50 -15.84 -9.38 -11.72
C PRO A 50 -16.04 -10.88 -11.98
N SER A 51 -16.77 -11.24 -13.04
CA SER A 51 -17.03 -12.64 -13.38
C SER A 51 -15.81 -13.37 -13.94
N GLN A 52 -14.82 -12.62 -14.44
CA GLN A 52 -13.61 -13.16 -15.06
C GLN A 52 -12.45 -13.36 -14.08
N VAL A 53 -12.58 -12.91 -12.83
CA VAL A 53 -11.49 -12.91 -11.85
C VAL A 53 -11.84 -13.67 -10.59
N PHE A 54 -10.88 -14.33 -9.97
CA PHE A 54 -11.04 -14.88 -8.61
C PHE A 54 -10.75 -13.83 -7.53
N GLY A 55 -10.16 -12.70 -7.88
CA GLY A 55 -9.91 -11.59 -6.97
C GLY A 55 -9.29 -10.41 -7.68
N ALA A 56 -9.27 -9.29 -6.97
CA ALA A 56 -8.67 -8.04 -7.44
C ALA A 56 -7.87 -7.37 -6.32
N ILE A 57 -6.84 -6.59 -6.69
CA ILE A 57 -6.10 -5.72 -5.79
C ILE A 57 -6.21 -4.28 -6.26
N PHE A 58 -6.52 -3.39 -5.31
CA PHE A 58 -6.60 -1.94 -5.50
C PHE A 58 -5.55 -1.25 -4.63
N GLN A 59 -4.94 -0.18 -5.13
CA GLN A 59 -3.98 0.64 -4.39
C GLN A 59 -4.64 1.85 -3.74
N TYR A 60 -4.37 2.08 -2.46
CA TYR A 60 -5.02 3.14 -1.68
C TYR A 60 -4.07 3.82 -0.67
N PRO A 61 -3.69 5.09 -0.90
CA PRO A 61 -3.83 5.85 -2.13
C PRO A 61 -3.11 5.21 -3.32
N GLY A 62 -3.56 5.55 -4.55
CA GLY A 62 -2.95 5.07 -5.78
C GLY A 62 -1.57 5.68 -6.04
N THR A 63 -0.79 5.07 -6.94
CA THR A 63 0.57 5.53 -7.27
C THR A 63 0.63 6.95 -7.82
N LEU A 64 -0.46 7.43 -8.43
CA LEU A 64 -0.57 8.80 -8.93
C LEU A 64 -1.20 9.77 -7.91
N GLY A 65 -1.48 9.30 -6.70
CA GLY A 65 -2.07 10.07 -5.61
C GLY A 65 -3.57 9.88 -5.40
N HIS A 66 -4.28 9.17 -6.28
CA HIS A 66 -5.74 9.01 -6.21
C HIS A 66 -6.20 8.41 -4.89
N VAL A 67 -7.15 9.08 -4.25
CA VAL A 67 -7.94 8.55 -3.14
C VAL A 67 -9.33 8.20 -3.70
N ARG A 68 -9.63 6.89 -3.79
CA ARG A 68 -10.90 6.38 -4.34
C ARG A 68 -11.61 5.51 -3.32
N ASP A 69 -12.92 5.61 -3.23
CA ASP A 69 -13.75 4.63 -2.51
C ASP A 69 -14.01 3.43 -3.41
N PHE A 70 -13.53 2.25 -2.98
CA PHE A 70 -13.67 1.00 -3.72
C PHE A 70 -14.88 0.18 -3.28
N THR A 71 -15.77 0.69 -2.42
CA THR A 71 -16.91 -0.06 -1.86
C THR A 71 -17.72 -0.75 -2.96
N SER A 72 -18.14 -0.02 -3.98
CA SER A 72 -18.95 -0.60 -5.08
C SER A 72 -18.22 -1.65 -5.91
N HIS A 73 -16.90 -1.50 -6.09
CA HIS A 73 -16.08 -2.50 -6.78
C HIS A 73 -15.97 -3.79 -5.96
N ILE A 74 -15.85 -3.64 -4.64
CA ILE A 74 -15.75 -4.77 -3.70
C ILE A 74 -17.09 -5.53 -3.63
N GLU A 75 -18.22 -4.83 -3.58
CA GLU A 75 -19.54 -5.44 -3.62
C GLU A 75 -19.73 -6.29 -4.88
N ARG A 76 -19.40 -5.74 -6.05
CA ARG A 76 -19.46 -6.47 -7.32
C ARG A 76 -18.55 -7.70 -7.36
N LEU A 77 -17.36 -7.64 -6.76
CA LEU A 77 -16.47 -8.82 -6.60
C LEU A 77 -17.12 -9.89 -5.73
N HIS A 78 -17.72 -9.51 -4.60
CA HIS A 78 -18.36 -10.43 -3.67
C HIS A 78 -19.59 -11.12 -4.29
N GLU A 79 -20.39 -10.42 -5.08
CA GLU A 79 -21.50 -11.00 -5.86
C GLU A 79 -21.00 -12.12 -6.77
N ASN A 80 -19.79 -12.00 -7.32
CA ASN A 80 -19.12 -12.99 -8.13
C ASN A 80 -18.21 -13.97 -7.35
N LYS A 81 -18.30 -13.98 -6.01
CA LYS A 81 -17.52 -14.85 -5.11
C LYS A 81 -16.00 -14.67 -5.25
N ALA A 82 -15.58 -13.52 -5.75
CA ALA A 82 -14.19 -13.10 -5.88
C ALA A 82 -13.73 -12.34 -4.63
N ILE A 83 -12.42 -12.27 -4.42
CA ILE A 83 -11.78 -11.70 -3.23
C ILE A 83 -11.29 -10.29 -3.54
N ALA A 84 -11.59 -9.37 -2.65
CA ALA A 84 -11.11 -7.99 -2.71
C ALA A 84 -9.89 -7.77 -1.81
N VAL A 85 -8.79 -7.30 -2.38
CA VAL A 85 -7.56 -6.95 -1.69
C VAL A 85 -7.31 -5.45 -1.83
N ILE A 86 -7.00 -4.77 -0.73
CA ILE A 86 -6.54 -3.37 -0.76
C ILE A 86 -5.08 -3.31 -0.29
N ALA A 87 -4.21 -2.73 -1.12
CA ALA A 87 -2.87 -2.34 -0.73
C ALA A 87 -2.92 -0.89 -0.23
N ALA A 88 -2.67 -0.67 1.06
CA ALA A 88 -2.88 0.62 1.69
C ALA A 88 -1.66 1.12 2.47
N ASP A 89 -1.49 2.45 2.49
CA ASP A 89 -0.58 3.14 3.41
C ASP A 89 -1.26 3.27 4.79
N PRO A 90 -0.72 2.65 5.87
CA PRO A 90 -1.38 2.67 7.17
C PRO A 90 -1.50 4.08 7.77
N LEU A 91 -0.61 5.02 7.44
CA LEU A 91 -0.72 6.38 7.93
C LEU A 91 -1.88 7.12 7.26
N SER A 92 -2.11 6.89 5.98
CA SER A 92 -3.24 7.47 5.24
C SER A 92 -4.59 7.02 5.79
N LEU A 93 -4.66 5.82 6.39
CA LEU A 93 -5.90 5.27 6.96
C LEU A 93 -6.34 5.99 8.24
N THR A 94 -5.50 6.82 8.85
CA THR A 94 -5.89 7.59 10.04
C THR A 94 -6.92 8.71 9.74
N PRO A 95 -6.87 9.43 8.59
CA PRO A 95 -7.91 10.34 8.14
C PRO A 95 -8.87 9.76 7.09
N LEU A 96 -8.52 8.67 6.40
CA LEU A 96 -9.31 8.10 5.31
C LEU A 96 -10.14 6.89 5.76
N LYS A 97 -11.15 6.52 4.97
CA LYS A 97 -11.96 5.33 5.19
C LYS A 97 -11.08 4.07 5.13
N ASP A 98 -11.16 3.22 6.12
CA ASP A 98 -10.34 2.02 6.18
C ASP A 98 -10.84 0.91 5.20
N PRO A 99 -9.93 -0.01 4.78
CA PRO A 99 -10.28 -1.10 3.88
C PRO A 99 -11.39 -2.02 4.39
N GLY A 100 -11.46 -2.25 5.70
CA GLY A 100 -12.51 -3.08 6.31
C GLY A 100 -13.88 -2.43 6.18
N ALA A 101 -13.98 -1.11 6.40
CA ALA A 101 -15.21 -0.34 6.22
C ALA A 101 -15.65 -0.28 4.73
N MET A 102 -14.73 -0.43 3.78
CA MET A 102 -15.06 -0.62 2.36
C MET A 102 -15.53 -2.04 2.05
N GLY A 103 -15.37 -3.00 2.98
CA GLY A 103 -15.73 -4.41 2.78
C GLY A 103 -14.57 -5.30 2.32
N ALA A 104 -13.35 -4.81 2.22
CA ALA A 104 -12.20 -5.59 1.75
C ALA A 104 -12.02 -6.90 2.56
N ASP A 105 -11.56 -7.94 1.89
CA ASP A 105 -11.29 -9.24 2.49
C ASP A 105 -9.88 -9.32 3.07
N ILE A 106 -8.95 -8.64 2.41
CA ILE A 106 -7.53 -8.62 2.77
C ILE A 106 -7.01 -7.18 2.59
N ALA A 107 -6.30 -6.68 3.58
CA ALA A 107 -5.53 -5.44 3.49
C ALA A 107 -4.04 -5.75 3.70
N ILE A 108 -3.19 -5.16 2.86
CA ILE A 108 -1.73 -5.32 2.93
C ILE A 108 -1.05 -3.96 2.80
N GLY A 109 0.15 -3.85 3.29
CA GLY A 109 0.95 -2.65 3.10
C GLY A 109 2.29 -2.71 3.80
N SER A 110 3.03 -1.61 3.70
CA SER A 110 4.29 -1.39 4.39
C SER A 110 4.07 -0.55 5.64
N THR A 111 4.76 -0.89 6.73
CA THR A 111 4.77 -0.08 7.95
C THR A 111 5.90 0.94 7.98
N GLN A 112 6.62 1.15 6.88
CA GLN A 112 7.76 2.07 6.82
C GLN A 112 7.40 3.50 7.26
N ARG A 113 6.17 3.95 6.97
CA ARG A 113 5.65 5.26 7.37
C ARG A 113 5.56 5.45 8.91
N PHE A 114 5.73 4.39 9.66
CA PHE A 114 5.76 4.41 11.12
C PHE A 114 7.21 4.47 11.62
N GLY A 115 7.91 5.56 11.27
CA GLY A 115 9.20 5.91 11.80
C GLY A 115 10.42 5.12 11.28
N VAL A 116 10.24 4.25 10.28
CA VAL A 116 11.36 3.50 9.70
C VAL A 116 12.02 4.33 8.60
N PRO A 117 13.33 4.66 8.71
CA PRO A 117 14.03 5.45 7.69
C PRO A 117 14.14 4.72 6.36
N VAL A 118 14.17 5.46 5.26
CA VAL A 118 14.29 4.90 3.89
C VAL A 118 15.62 4.16 3.70
N GLY A 119 16.74 4.64 4.26
CA GLY A 119 18.01 3.95 4.41
C GLY A 119 18.47 3.14 3.19
N TYR A 120 18.73 3.81 2.06
CA TYR A 120 19.33 3.25 0.82
C TYR A 120 18.62 2.06 0.16
N GLY A 121 17.56 1.58 0.65
CA GLY A 121 16.83 0.44 0.05
C GLY A 121 15.42 0.29 0.58
N GLY A 122 15.03 1.18 1.46
CA GLY A 122 13.68 1.19 2.02
C GLY A 122 13.33 -0.07 2.81
N PRO A 123 14.20 -0.57 3.72
CA PRO A 123 13.87 -1.75 4.52
C PRO A 123 12.63 -1.44 5.35
N HIS A 124 11.71 -2.41 5.43
CA HIS A 124 10.45 -2.23 6.18
C HIS A 124 9.89 -3.57 6.63
N ALA A 125 9.00 -3.54 7.61
CA ALA A 125 8.07 -4.62 7.87
C ALA A 125 6.79 -4.37 7.09
N ALA A 126 6.17 -5.45 6.61
CA ALA A 126 4.86 -5.41 6.00
C ALA A 126 3.78 -5.72 7.05
N TYR A 127 2.56 -5.26 6.80
CA TYR A 127 1.39 -5.71 7.54
C TYR A 127 0.42 -6.46 6.63
N MET A 128 -0.37 -7.32 7.24
CA MET A 128 -1.49 -8.00 6.60
C MET A 128 -2.64 -8.09 7.60
N ALA A 129 -3.81 -7.66 7.16
CA ALA A 129 -5.06 -7.83 7.88
C ALA A 129 -6.05 -8.60 7.01
N THR A 130 -6.91 -9.42 7.60
CA THR A 130 -7.93 -10.19 6.89
C THR A 130 -9.11 -10.48 7.77
N LYS A 131 -10.25 -10.83 7.17
CA LYS A 131 -11.43 -11.31 7.89
C LYS A 131 -11.10 -12.59 8.68
N ASP A 132 -11.73 -12.77 9.84
CA ASP A 132 -11.47 -13.92 10.72
C ASP A 132 -11.67 -15.26 10.00
N ALA A 133 -12.63 -15.34 9.09
CA ALA A 133 -12.87 -16.52 8.25
C ALA A 133 -11.64 -17.00 7.46
N TYR A 134 -10.71 -16.12 7.15
CA TYR A 134 -9.54 -16.42 6.32
C TYR A 134 -8.24 -16.58 7.12
N LYS A 135 -8.25 -16.43 8.43
CA LYS A 135 -7.05 -16.49 9.30
C LYS A 135 -6.19 -17.74 9.08
N ARG A 136 -6.82 -18.90 8.80
CA ARG A 136 -6.11 -20.15 8.52
C ARG A 136 -5.35 -20.17 7.19
N SER A 137 -5.63 -19.23 6.30
CA SER A 137 -4.99 -19.10 4.98
C SER A 137 -3.93 -18.00 4.94
N MET A 138 -3.74 -17.25 6.02
CA MET A 138 -2.69 -16.23 6.12
C MET A 138 -1.30 -16.86 5.96
N PRO A 139 -0.35 -16.19 5.29
CA PRO A 139 1.06 -16.57 5.34
C PRO A 139 1.65 -16.27 6.72
N GLY A 140 2.81 -16.88 7.02
CA GLY A 140 3.53 -16.65 8.27
C GLY A 140 2.97 -17.40 9.47
N ARG A 141 3.48 -17.05 10.64
CA ARG A 141 3.16 -17.65 11.92
C ARG A 141 2.26 -16.70 12.71
N LEU A 142 1.25 -17.24 13.37
CA LEU A 142 0.46 -16.49 14.34
C LEU A 142 0.85 -16.91 15.75
N VAL A 143 1.28 -15.95 16.54
CA VAL A 143 1.59 -16.12 17.96
C VAL A 143 0.41 -15.67 18.79
N GLY A 144 -0.04 -16.51 19.70
CA GLY A 144 -1.10 -16.20 20.64
C GLY A 144 -0.59 -16.16 22.08
N VAL A 145 -1.35 -15.50 22.95
CA VAL A 145 -1.13 -15.52 24.38
C VAL A 145 -1.83 -16.75 24.96
N SER A 146 -1.11 -17.50 25.81
CA SER A 146 -1.57 -18.68 26.53
C SER A 146 -1.05 -18.61 27.95
N ILE A 147 -1.11 -19.71 28.68
CA ILE A 147 -0.51 -19.88 30.00
C ILE A 147 0.50 -21.02 29.96
N ASP A 148 1.55 -20.90 30.76
CA ASP A 148 2.53 -21.97 30.99
C ASP A 148 2.09 -22.96 32.07
N ALA A 149 2.93 -23.93 32.39
CA ALA A 149 2.67 -24.95 33.41
C ALA A 149 2.53 -24.36 34.83
N GLN A 150 2.96 -23.12 35.06
CA GLN A 150 2.85 -22.39 36.32
C GLN A 150 1.71 -21.34 36.30
N ASN A 151 0.80 -21.41 35.32
CA ASN A 151 -0.30 -20.47 35.12
C ASN A 151 0.14 -19.01 34.86
N LYS A 152 1.37 -18.78 34.35
CA LYS A 152 1.85 -17.47 33.95
C LYS A 152 1.57 -17.24 32.46
N ALA A 153 1.37 -15.98 32.07
CA ALA A 153 1.20 -15.62 30.67
C ALA A 153 2.42 -16.05 29.84
N ALA A 154 2.17 -16.76 28.76
CA ALA A 154 3.21 -17.26 27.86
C ALA A 154 2.78 -17.15 26.40
N TYR A 155 3.74 -16.94 25.49
CA TYR A 155 3.48 -16.92 24.06
C TYR A 155 3.61 -18.31 23.46
N ARG A 156 2.73 -18.64 22.53
CA ARG A 156 2.81 -19.89 21.75
C ARG A 156 2.40 -19.67 20.30
N LEU A 157 2.89 -20.54 19.41
CA LEU A 157 2.42 -20.60 18.04
C LEU A 157 0.99 -21.14 18.01
N SER A 158 0.06 -20.30 17.49
CA SER A 158 -1.37 -20.63 17.45
C SER A 158 -1.82 -21.27 16.15
N LEU A 159 -1.26 -20.88 15.00
CA LEU A 159 -1.61 -21.41 13.68
C LEU A 159 -0.35 -21.71 12.90
N GLN A 160 0.18 -22.93 13.03
CA GLN A 160 1.46 -23.34 12.43
C GLN A 160 1.35 -24.50 11.42
N THR A 161 0.15 -25.03 11.17
CA THR A 161 -0.04 -26.21 10.29
C THR A 161 0.38 -26.01 8.85
N ARG A 162 0.75 -24.79 8.46
CA ARG A 162 1.18 -24.40 7.10
C ARG A 162 2.69 -24.30 6.96
N GLU A 163 3.41 -24.50 8.03
CA GLU A 163 4.86 -24.39 8.08
C GLU A 163 5.55 -25.56 7.36
N GLN A 164 6.72 -25.30 6.80
CA GLN A 164 7.49 -26.28 6.03
C GLN A 164 7.89 -27.49 6.87
N HIS A 165 8.24 -27.31 8.14
CA HIS A 165 8.61 -28.42 9.05
C HIS A 165 7.44 -29.34 9.37
N ILE A 166 6.19 -28.95 9.09
CA ILE A 166 4.99 -29.77 9.29
C ILE A 166 4.48 -30.35 7.96
N ARG A 167 4.37 -29.51 6.93
CA ARG A 167 3.72 -29.88 5.66
C ARG A 167 4.68 -30.11 4.50
N ARG A 168 5.97 -29.89 4.68
CA ARG A 168 7.01 -30.05 3.65
C ARG A 168 6.64 -29.30 2.37
N GLU A 169 6.56 -30.00 1.22
CA GLU A 169 6.22 -29.44 -0.09
C GLU A 169 4.81 -28.84 -0.19
N LYS A 170 3.92 -29.18 0.74
CA LYS A 170 2.56 -28.61 0.84
C LYS A 170 2.50 -27.36 1.73
N ALA A 171 3.64 -26.90 2.23
CA ALA A 171 3.70 -25.69 3.04
C ALA A 171 3.33 -24.47 2.21
N THR A 172 2.56 -23.57 2.81
CA THR A 172 2.16 -22.29 2.17
C THR A 172 2.95 -21.11 2.71
N SER A 173 3.84 -21.35 3.68
CA SER A 173 4.67 -20.33 4.32
C SER A 173 6.10 -20.87 4.46
N ASN A 174 7.04 -20.16 3.83
CA ASN A 174 8.48 -20.46 3.87
C ASN A 174 9.22 -19.19 4.31
N VAL A 175 8.88 -18.68 5.49
CA VAL A 175 9.54 -17.50 6.04
C VAL A 175 10.81 -17.93 6.75
N CYS A 176 11.96 -17.57 6.20
CA CYS A 176 13.25 -17.81 6.80
C CYS A 176 13.62 -16.72 7.80
N THR A 177 13.55 -15.45 7.38
CA THR A 177 13.89 -14.28 8.19
C THR A 177 12.71 -13.34 8.26
N ALA A 178 12.31 -12.98 9.48
CA ALA A 178 11.29 -11.95 9.72
C ALA A 178 11.95 -10.58 9.91
N GLN A 179 11.28 -9.52 9.47
CA GLN A 179 11.67 -8.13 9.70
C GLN A 179 11.29 -7.69 11.13
N ALA A 180 11.72 -8.44 12.14
CA ALA A 180 11.27 -8.28 13.53
C ALA A 180 11.63 -6.91 14.09
N LEU A 181 12.89 -6.46 13.93
CA LEU A 181 13.32 -5.16 14.44
C LEU A 181 12.53 -4.01 13.83
N LEU A 182 12.30 -4.03 12.51
CA LEU A 182 11.53 -3.00 11.82
C LEU A 182 10.05 -3.00 12.23
N ALA A 183 9.47 -4.18 12.50
CA ALA A 183 8.13 -4.31 13.06
C ALA A 183 8.06 -3.74 14.48
N VAL A 184 9.06 -4.01 15.31
CA VAL A 184 9.18 -3.43 16.66
C VAL A 184 9.28 -1.91 16.58
N MET A 185 10.16 -1.35 15.73
CA MET A 185 10.28 0.10 15.53
C MET A 185 8.94 0.74 15.13
N ALA A 186 8.24 0.14 14.15
CA ALA A 186 6.94 0.63 13.72
C ALA A 186 5.87 0.57 14.82
N SER A 187 5.87 -0.49 15.64
CA SER A 187 4.94 -0.61 16.75
C SER A 187 5.23 0.41 17.86
N PHE A 188 6.50 0.63 18.21
CA PHE A 188 6.87 1.67 19.18
C PHE A 188 6.56 3.08 18.69
N TYR A 189 6.74 3.36 17.40
CA TYR A 189 6.30 4.63 16.81
C TYR A 189 4.79 4.84 17.00
N ALA A 190 4.00 3.82 16.70
CA ALA A 190 2.56 3.90 16.88
C ALA A 190 2.14 4.07 18.35
N VAL A 191 2.79 3.34 19.28
CA VAL A 191 2.55 3.47 20.72
C VAL A 191 2.95 4.84 21.24
N PHE A 192 4.12 5.36 20.82
CA PHE A 192 4.62 6.67 21.24
C PHE A 192 3.70 7.82 20.84
N HIS A 193 3.23 7.81 19.60
CA HIS A 193 2.37 8.87 19.10
C HIS A 193 0.90 8.70 19.50
N GLY A 194 0.46 7.47 19.70
CA GLY A 194 -0.94 7.15 19.92
C GLY A 194 -1.84 7.50 18.72
N PRO A 195 -3.15 7.24 18.81
CA PRO A 195 -4.08 7.48 17.69
C PRO A 195 -4.16 8.95 17.29
N GLU A 196 -4.22 9.86 18.27
CA GLU A 196 -4.31 11.30 18.01
C GLU A 196 -3.01 11.86 17.42
N GLY A 197 -1.84 11.38 17.86
CA GLY A 197 -0.55 11.76 17.30
C GLY A 197 -0.39 11.31 15.85
N LEU A 198 -0.74 10.07 15.52
CA LEU A 198 -0.72 9.55 14.16
C LEU A 198 -1.65 10.35 13.24
N LYS A 199 -2.87 10.64 13.69
CA LYS A 199 -3.83 11.48 12.98
C LYS A 199 -3.31 12.89 12.74
N ALA A 200 -2.69 13.50 13.76
CA ALA A 200 -2.08 14.84 13.65
C ALA A 200 -0.92 14.86 12.64
N ILE A 201 -0.08 13.82 12.61
CA ILE A 201 0.99 13.66 11.62
C ILE A 201 0.40 13.58 10.21
N ALA A 202 -0.57 12.70 9.98
CA ALA A 202 -1.22 12.53 8.69
C ALA A 202 -1.88 13.84 8.20
N GLN A 203 -2.62 14.51 9.04
CA GLN A 203 -3.25 15.79 8.73
C GLN A 203 -2.23 16.90 8.42
N ARG A 204 -1.08 16.90 9.10
CA ARG A 204 0.00 17.85 8.82
C ARG A 204 0.61 17.61 7.46
N ILE A 205 0.84 16.36 7.07
CA ILE A 205 1.34 15.99 5.74
C ILE A 205 0.33 16.43 4.69
N HIS A 206 -0.93 16.06 4.84
CA HIS A 206 -1.99 16.43 3.91
C HIS A 206 -2.11 17.94 3.72
N ARG A 207 -2.11 18.75 4.81
CA ARG A 207 -2.14 20.21 4.70
C ARG A 207 -0.95 20.79 3.94
N LYS A 208 0.24 20.20 4.07
CA LYS A 208 1.43 20.62 3.30
C LYS A 208 1.25 20.29 1.82
N THR A 209 0.70 19.10 1.50
CA THR A 209 0.44 18.68 0.13
C THR A 209 -0.61 19.57 -0.53
N VAL A 210 -1.69 19.91 0.17
CA VAL A 210 -2.70 20.87 -0.33
C VAL A 210 -2.08 22.24 -0.60
N ARG A 211 -1.19 22.73 0.29
CA ARG A 211 -0.50 24.01 0.07
C ARG A 211 0.43 23.95 -1.13
N LEU A 212 1.17 22.85 -1.30
CA LEU A 212 2.03 22.65 -2.47
C LEU A 212 1.20 22.63 -3.75
N ALA A 213 0.13 21.86 -3.80
CA ALA A 213 -0.75 21.76 -4.95
C ALA A 213 -1.32 23.14 -5.36
N LYS A 214 -1.87 23.89 -4.40
CA LYS A 214 -2.40 25.25 -4.65
C LYS A 214 -1.34 26.21 -5.17
N GLY A 215 -0.10 26.12 -4.69
CA GLY A 215 1.00 26.94 -5.19
C GLY A 215 1.34 26.63 -6.65
N LEU A 216 1.38 25.34 -7.00
CA LEU A 216 1.62 24.90 -8.37
C LEU A 216 0.47 25.28 -9.31
N GLU A 217 -0.79 25.15 -8.87
CA GLU A 217 -1.97 25.59 -9.61
C GLU A 217 -1.95 27.11 -9.85
N SER A 218 -1.56 27.89 -8.83
CA SER A 218 -1.40 29.35 -8.95
C SER A 218 -0.28 29.74 -9.92
N ALA A 219 0.71 28.88 -10.10
CA ALA A 219 1.78 29.04 -11.10
C ALA A 219 1.37 28.52 -12.50
N GLY A 220 0.12 28.08 -12.69
CA GLY A 220 -0.42 27.67 -13.98
C GLY A 220 -0.24 26.18 -14.30
N PHE A 221 0.22 25.36 -13.37
CA PHE A 221 0.34 23.92 -13.59
C PHE A 221 -0.95 23.19 -13.26
N LYS A 222 -1.27 22.16 -14.07
CA LYS A 222 -2.39 21.26 -13.76
C LYS A 222 -1.93 20.21 -12.76
N VAL A 223 -2.57 20.16 -11.59
CA VAL A 223 -2.34 19.18 -10.53
C VAL A 223 -3.42 18.10 -10.59
N GLU A 224 -3.03 16.85 -10.46
CA GLU A 224 -3.89 15.67 -10.44
C GLU A 224 -3.47 14.76 -9.26
N PRO A 225 -4.42 13.98 -8.72
CA PRO A 225 -5.87 14.00 -8.89
C PRO A 225 -6.53 15.10 -8.03
N ASP A 226 -7.83 15.31 -8.17
CA ASP A 226 -8.59 16.25 -7.33
C ASP A 226 -8.66 15.80 -5.87
N ALA A 227 -8.73 14.49 -5.63
CA ALA A 227 -8.72 13.88 -4.30
C ALA A 227 -7.41 13.13 -4.06
N PHE A 228 -6.60 13.63 -3.14
CA PHE A 228 -5.28 13.09 -2.79
C PHE A 228 -5.04 13.12 -1.27
N PHE A 229 -4.02 12.40 -0.82
CA PHE A 229 -3.55 12.45 0.57
C PHE A 229 -2.21 13.21 0.67
N ASP A 230 -1.12 12.61 0.25
CA ASP A 230 0.25 13.10 0.38
C ASP A 230 1.00 13.13 -0.96
N THR A 231 0.41 12.58 -1.99
CA THR A 231 0.98 12.42 -3.32
C THR A 231 0.13 13.14 -4.35
N ILE A 232 0.79 13.93 -5.19
CA ILE A 232 0.20 14.61 -6.35
C ILE A 232 0.98 14.30 -7.61
N THR A 233 0.32 14.39 -8.74
CA THR A 233 0.92 14.30 -10.06
C THR A 233 0.69 15.62 -10.79
N VAL A 234 1.74 16.19 -11.38
CA VAL A 234 1.71 17.51 -12.01
C VAL A 234 1.98 17.36 -13.50
N GLU A 235 1.11 17.89 -14.34
CA GLU A 235 1.34 17.96 -15.79
C GLU A 235 2.32 19.09 -16.10
N VAL A 236 3.43 18.79 -16.75
CA VAL A 236 4.51 19.74 -17.08
C VAL A 236 4.86 19.72 -18.57
N GLY A 237 4.25 18.85 -19.36
CA GLY A 237 4.47 18.75 -20.80
C GLY A 237 5.95 18.54 -21.14
N LEU A 238 6.44 19.29 -22.10
CA LEU A 238 7.84 19.21 -22.56
C LEU A 238 8.86 19.71 -21.53
N MET A 239 8.42 20.38 -20.47
CA MET A 239 9.30 20.87 -19.40
C MET A 239 9.73 19.78 -18.41
N GLN A 240 9.26 18.54 -18.54
CA GLN A 240 9.53 17.48 -17.57
C GLN A 240 11.02 17.36 -17.22
N LYS A 241 11.89 17.28 -18.25
CA LYS A 241 13.33 17.17 -18.02
C LYS A 241 13.90 18.40 -17.32
N THR A 242 13.50 19.59 -17.72
CA THR A 242 13.98 20.86 -17.14
C THR A 242 13.62 20.95 -15.66
N VAL A 243 12.37 20.62 -15.29
CA VAL A 243 11.90 20.62 -13.91
C VAL A 243 12.61 19.54 -13.09
N MET A 244 12.81 18.34 -13.64
CA MET A 244 13.56 17.25 -12.98
C MET A 244 15.00 17.67 -12.70
N ASP A 245 15.70 18.25 -13.67
CA ASP A 245 17.08 18.73 -13.51
C ASP A 245 17.17 19.90 -12.49
N ALA A 246 16.17 20.78 -12.46
CA ALA A 246 16.08 21.84 -11.46
C ALA A 246 15.86 21.27 -10.05
N ALA A 247 15.00 20.28 -9.89
CA ALA A 247 14.78 19.61 -8.61
C ALA A 247 16.07 18.96 -8.07
N VAL A 248 16.86 18.31 -8.94
CA VAL A 248 18.15 17.72 -8.54
C VAL A 248 19.10 18.80 -8.01
N ARG A 249 19.15 20.00 -8.63
CA ARG A 249 19.95 21.13 -8.12
C ARG A 249 19.49 21.61 -6.74
N GLU A 250 18.20 21.51 -6.47
CA GLU A 250 17.60 21.80 -5.14
C GLU A 250 17.75 20.64 -4.14
N GLY A 251 18.42 19.54 -4.53
CA GLY A 251 18.57 18.34 -3.70
C GLY A 251 17.30 17.49 -3.57
N ILE A 252 16.40 17.57 -4.55
CA ILE A 252 15.09 16.87 -4.55
C ILE A 252 15.06 15.88 -5.72
N ASN A 253 14.53 14.68 -5.44
CA ASN A 253 14.25 13.66 -6.45
C ASN A 253 12.75 13.58 -6.69
N PHE A 254 12.32 13.94 -7.89
CA PHE A 254 10.95 13.69 -8.34
C PHE A 254 10.83 12.36 -9.07
N ARG A 255 9.62 11.87 -9.19
CA ARG A 255 9.30 10.69 -9.99
C ARG A 255 8.75 11.09 -11.35
N ALA A 256 9.42 10.70 -12.44
CA ALA A 256 8.86 10.84 -13.77
C ALA A 256 7.62 9.94 -13.94
N VAL A 257 6.55 10.51 -14.48
CA VAL A 257 5.29 9.81 -14.78
C VAL A 257 5.00 9.97 -16.27
N GLY A 258 5.22 8.93 -17.04
CA GLY A 258 5.20 9.01 -18.49
C GLY A 258 6.25 10.01 -19.01
N LYS A 259 5.89 10.76 -20.05
CA LYS A 259 6.79 11.71 -20.70
C LYS A 259 6.49 13.18 -20.36
N THR A 260 5.38 13.45 -19.68
CA THR A 260 4.86 14.81 -19.50
C THR A 260 4.48 15.16 -18.07
N LYS A 261 4.53 14.20 -17.14
CA LYS A 261 4.08 14.41 -15.76
C LYS A 261 5.16 14.11 -14.73
N ILE A 262 5.04 14.71 -13.57
CA ILE A 262 5.92 14.54 -12.41
C ILE A 262 5.07 14.14 -11.20
N GLY A 263 5.46 13.06 -10.53
CA GLY A 263 4.89 12.65 -9.25
C GLY A 263 5.69 13.22 -8.09
N ILE A 264 4.99 13.79 -7.11
CA ILE A 264 5.56 14.39 -5.90
C ILE A 264 4.87 13.80 -4.69
N THR A 265 5.65 13.27 -3.75
CA THR A 265 5.13 12.72 -2.48
C THR A 265 5.78 13.44 -1.32
N LEU A 266 4.95 13.87 -0.36
CA LEU A 266 5.42 14.49 0.88
C LEU A 266 5.36 13.49 2.04
N ASP A 267 6.19 13.75 3.04
CA ASP A 267 6.24 12.96 4.27
C ASP A 267 6.22 13.84 5.53
N GLU A 268 6.34 13.23 6.68
CA GLU A 268 6.35 13.93 7.96
C GLU A 268 7.58 14.86 8.13
N ARG A 269 8.69 14.55 7.47
CA ARG A 269 9.93 15.31 7.50
C ARG A 269 9.96 16.51 6.56
N THR A 270 9.03 16.58 5.63
CA THR A 270 8.92 17.69 4.68
C THR A 270 8.74 19.01 5.44
N GLN A 271 9.71 19.90 5.32
CA GLN A 271 9.72 21.22 5.94
C GLN A 271 9.31 22.29 4.92
N ARG A 272 9.01 23.50 5.39
CA ARG A 272 8.67 24.65 4.54
C ARG A 272 9.73 24.90 3.45
N LYS A 273 11.01 24.87 3.81
CA LYS A 273 12.13 25.05 2.87
C LYS A 273 12.12 24.05 1.70
N VAL A 274 11.64 22.80 1.96
CA VAL A 274 11.51 21.78 0.90
C VAL A 274 10.37 22.14 -0.04
N THR A 275 9.21 22.57 0.48
CA THR A 275 8.09 23.01 -0.35
C THR A 275 8.47 24.21 -1.23
N GLU A 276 9.21 25.16 -0.67
CA GLU A 276 9.74 26.33 -1.40
C GLU A 276 10.74 25.91 -2.49
N ALA A 277 11.60 24.93 -2.20
CA ALA A 277 12.52 24.37 -3.18
C ALA A 277 11.79 23.64 -4.32
N VAL A 278 10.69 22.93 -3.99
CA VAL A 278 9.83 22.35 -5.03
C VAL A 278 9.27 23.44 -5.94
N TRP A 279 8.72 24.53 -5.41
CA TRP A 279 8.21 25.64 -6.25
C TRP A 279 9.31 26.26 -7.12
N ARG A 280 10.52 26.50 -6.58
CA ARG A 280 11.65 27.00 -7.40
C ARG A 280 12.04 26.04 -8.53
N ALA A 281 11.89 24.75 -8.35
CA ALA A 281 12.16 23.78 -9.41
C ALA A 281 11.17 23.86 -10.58
N PHE A 282 9.97 24.38 -10.32
CA PHE A 282 8.94 24.58 -11.36
C PHE A 282 9.01 25.97 -12.02
N GLY A 283 9.81 26.95 -11.51
CA GLY A 283 10.03 28.29 -12.00
C GLY A 283 9.64 29.35 -10.97
#